data_ebcf1ef8589046441d48ee613b7b51ab
#
_entry.id   ebcf1ef8589046441d48ee613b7b51ab
#
_cell.length_a   1.000
_cell.length_b   1.000
_cell.length_c   1.000
_cell.angle_alpha   90.00
_cell.angle_beta   90.00
_cell.angle_gamma   90.00
#
_symmetry.space_group_name_H-M   'P 1'
#
loop_
_entity.id
_entity.type
_entity.pdbx_description
1 polymer ?
#
loop_
_entity_poly.entity_id
_entity_poly.type
_entity_poly.pdbx_seq_one_letter_code
_entity_poly.pdbx_strand_id
1 'polypeptide(L)'
;MHWPRHMAWRYSFLRCTARSNGTVCHIKKGLIAAERDQSALRQARLDWITHRQPRMRAEPHRLVFIDETAVKTNFTRLRGRAPVGERLYGTAPFGKWGTQTFIVGLTQNALIAPWVINGAMNGPAFDTYIETQLAPALDPGTVVILDNLSTHKSPRAAKALKERSCWFLFLPAYSPDLNPIEMAFSKLKAHLRRIGARTFDALLQALGDICNLFDP
;
A
#
# COMPACT_ATOMS: atom_id res chain seq x y z
N MET A 1 -10.24 -8.59 18.21
CA MET A 1 -11.29 -8.51 17.15
C MET A 1 -11.02 -9.60 16.13
N HIS A 2 -11.94 -10.55 16.02
CA HIS A 2 -11.77 -11.74 15.17
C HIS A 2 -11.90 -11.35 13.68
N TRP A 3 -10.90 -11.64 12.88
CA TRP A 3 -10.97 -11.49 11.42
C TRP A 3 -11.80 -12.64 10.83
N PRO A 4 -12.80 -12.39 9.98
CA PRO A 4 -13.54 -13.46 9.31
C PRO A 4 -12.64 -14.19 8.33
N ARG A 5 -12.62 -15.52 8.37
CA ARG A 5 -11.78 -16.43 7.57
C ARG A 5 -12.04 -16.44 6.05
N HIS A 6 -12.89 -15.57 5.55
CA HIS A 6 -13.24 -15.48 4.12
C HIS A 6 -13.21 -14.03 3.65
N MET A 7 -12.01 -13.43 3.55
CA MET A 7 -11.88 -12.20 2.76
C MET A 7 -11.84 -12.55 1.27
N ALA A 8 -13.02 -12.69 0.66
CA ALA A 8 -13.18 -12.41 -0.75
C ALA A 8 -12.94 -10.91 -0.92
N TRP A 9 -11.88 -10.53 -1.61
CA TRP A 9 -11.48 -9.16 -1.90
C TRP A 9 -12.58 -8.47 -2.72
N ARG A 10 -13.55 -7.89 -2.03
CA ARG A 10 -14.57 -7.03 -2.64
C ARG A 10 -14.19 -5.58 -2.37
N TYR A 11 -13.79 -4.88 -3.42
CA TYR A 11 -13.70 -3.42 -3.38
C TYR A 11 -15.07 -2.85 -2.99
N SER A 12 -15.16 -2.25 -1.81
CA SER A 12 -16.32 -1.47 -1.40
C SER A 12 -16.24 -0.09 -2.07
N PHE A 13 -16.92 0.03 -3.21
CA PHE A 13 -17.12 1.34 -3.84
C PHE A 13 -18.20 2.11 -3.10
N LEU A 14 -17.90 3.34 -2.70
CA LEU A 14 -18.89 4.31 -2.22
C LEU A 14 -19.99 4.50 -3.27
N ARG A 15 -21.20 4.07 -2.96
CA ARG A 15 -22.38 4.30 -3.82
C ARG A 15 -22.85 5.75 -3.63
N CYS A 16 -22.74 6.56 -4.66
CA CYS A 16 -23.50 7.77 -4.81
C CYS A 16 -24.70 7.46 -5.71
N THR A 17 -25.92 7.51 -5.20
CA THR A 17 -27.13 7.28 -5.98
C THR A 17 -27.71 8.63 -6.39
N ALA A 18 -27.68 8.94 -7.68
CA ALA A 18 -28.49 10.01 -8.26
C ALA A 18 -29.69 9.35 -8.97
N ARG A 19 -30.91 9.86 -8.74
CA ARG A 19 -32.11 9.45 -9.51
C ARG A 19 -32.30 10.40 -10.67
N SER A 20 -32.33 9.88 -11.89
CA SER A 20 -32.78 10.55 -13.09
C SER A 20 -33.70 9.59 -13.84
N ASN A 21 -34.95 9.99 -14.09
CA ASN A 21 -35.95 9.24 -14.88
C ASN A 21 -36.17 7.77 -14.49
N GLY A 22 -36.28 7.49 -13.19
CA GLY A 22 -36.61 6.13 -12.72
C GLY A 22 -35.46 5.10 -12.78
N THR A 23 -34.35 5.43 -13.40
CA THR A 23 -33.18 4.57 -13.49
C THR A 23 -32.18 4.89 -12.38
N VAL A 24 -31.82 3.90 -11.57
CA VAL A 24 -30.79 4.04 -10.53
C VAL A 24 -29.42 3.99 -11.21
N CYS A 25 -28.80 5.13 -11.42
CA CYS A 25 -27.43 5.21 -11.93
C CYS A 25 -26.44 5.15 -10.77
N HIS A 26 -25.53 4.19 -10.83
CA HIS A 26 -24.39 4.10 -9.93
C HIS A 26 -23.16 4.70 -10.63
N ILE A 27 -22.59 5.78 -10.08
CA ILE A 27 -21.32 6.30 -10.57
C ILE A 27 -20.22 5.37 -10.05
N LYS A 28 -19.72 4.51 -10.93
CA LYS A 28 -18.53 3.70 -10.70
C LYS A 28 -17.41 4.30 -11.57
N LYS A 29 -16.44 4.97 -10.97
CA LYS A 29 -15.25 5.44 -11.66
C LYS A 29 -14.04 4.69 -11.12
N GLY A 30 -13.55 3.71 -11.85
CA GLY A 30 -12.24 3.12 -11.69
C GLY A 30 -11.32 3.65 -12.80
N LEU A 31 -10.20 4.26 -12.44
CA LEU A 31 -9.14 4.58 -13.39
C LEU A 31 -8.23 3.36 -13.49
N ILE A 32 -8.07 2.86 -14.70
CA ILE A 32 -7.18 1.75 -15.03
C ILE A 32 -6.16 2.31 -16.02
N ALA A 33 -4.87 1.95 -15.85
CA ALA A 33 -3.85 2.35 -16.80
C ALA A 33 -4.17 1.80 -18.20
N ALA A 34 -4.08 2.65 -19.22
CA ALA A 34 -4.39 2.25 -20.61
C ALA A 34 -3.47 1.14 -21.10
N GLU A 35 -2.23 1.12 -20.63
CA GLU A 35 -1.22 0.10 -20.92
C GLU A 35 -1.63 -1.31 -20.46
N ARG A 36 -2.54 -1.39 -19.49
CA ARG A 36 -3.06 -2.66 -18.96
C ARG A 36 -3.80 -3.50 -20.01
N ASP A 37 -4.30 -2.86 -21.06
CA ASP A 37 -5.01 -3.54 -22.15
C ASP A 37 -4.11 -4.23 -23.17
N GLN A 38 -2.80 -4.08 -23.07
CA GLN A 38 -1.85 -4.82 -23.91
C GLN A 38 -1.98 -6.33 -23.65
N SER A 39 -1.97 -7.13 -24.74
CA SER A 39 -2.21 -8.59 -24.65
C SER A 39 -1.22 -9.30 -23.73
N ALA A 40 0.06 -8.93 -23.79
CA ALA A 40 1.11 -9.50 -22.94
C ALA A 40 0.88 -9.22 -21.44
N LEU A 41 0.42 -8.02 -21.10
CA LEU A 41 0.13 -7.66 -19.70
C LEU A 41 -1.13 -8.38 -19.19
N ARG A 42 -2.16 -8.50 -20.04
CA ARG A 42 -3.35 -9.29 -19.70
C ARG A 42 -3.00 -10.74 -19.44
N GLN A 43 -2.15 -11.34 -20.26
CA GLN A 43 -1.69 -12.70 -20.07
C GLN A 43 -0.87 -12.84 -18.77
N ALA A 44 0.09 -11.97 -18.53
CA ALA A 44 0.89 -11.99 -17.30
C ALA A 44 0.02 -11.88 -16.02
N ARG A 45 -1.02 -11.03 -16.06
CA ARG A 45 -1.99 -10.91 -14.96
C ARG A 45 -2.85 -12.18 -14.78
N LEU A 46 -3.29 -12.76 -15.89
CA LEU A 46 -4.05 -14.02 -15.88
C LEU A 46 -3.20 -15.13 -15.26
N ASP A 47 -1.95 -15.28 -15.71
CA ASP A 47 -1.01 -16.28 -15.18
C ASP A 47 -0.74 -16.07 -13.69
N TRP A 48 -0.62 -14.81 -13.24
CA TRP A 48 -0.48 -14.49 -11.83
C TRP A 48 -1.69 -14.97 -11.01
N ILE A 49 -2.90 -14.65 -11.47
CA ILE A 49 -4.15 -14.98 -10.76
C ILE A 49 -4.40 -16.49 -10.77
N THR A 50 -4.13 -17.17 -11.90
CA THR A 50 -4.47 -18.59 -12.06
C THR A 50 -3.42 -19.54 -11.50
N HIS A 51 -2.14 -19.16 -11.54
CA HIS A 51 -1.04 -20.06 -11.16
C HIS A 51 -0.27 -19.62 -9.91
N ARG A 52 -0.05 -18.30 -9.73
CA ARG A 52 0.73 -17.79 -8.60
C ARG A 52 -0.11 -17.62 -7.33
N GLN A 53 -1.24 -16.93 -7.42
CA GLN A 53 -2.08 -16.67 -6.25
C GLN A 53 -2.56 -17.93 -5.51
N PRO A 54 -2.97 -19.03 -6.16
CA PRO A 54 -3.36 -20.23 -5.42
C PRO A 54 -2.24 -20.81 -4.56
N ARG A 55 -0.98 -20.81 -5.08
CA ARG A 55 0.20 -21.24 -4.32
C ARG A 55 0.49 -20.32 -3.15
N MET A 56 0.42 -19.01 -3.38
CA MET A 56 0.62 -18.00 -2.34
C MET A 56 -0.41 -18.13 -1.21
N ARG A 57 -1.65 -18.45 -1.53
CA ARG A 57 -2.71 -18.68 -0.54
C ARG A 57 -2.48 -19.91 0.33
N ALA A 58 -1.75 -20.88 -0.18
CA ALA A 58 -1.42 -22.09 0.58
C ALA A 58 -0.34 -21.83 1.65
N GLU A 59 0.56 -20.84 1.40
CA GLU A 59 1.70 -20.54 2.28
C GLU A 59 1.77 -19.02 2.61
N PRO A 60 0.72 -18.41 3.16
CA PRO A 60 0.66 -16.96 3.36
C PRO A 60 1.69 -16.44 4.36
N HIS A 61 2.15 -17.29 5.29
CA HIS A 61 3.17 -16.94 6.28
C HIS A 61 4.56 -16.67 5.66
N ARG A 62 4.80 -17.13 4.44
CA ARG A 62 6.05 -16.90 3.70
C ARG A 62 6.03 -15.64 2.85
N LEU A 63 4.94 -14.89 2.83
CA LEU A 63 4.77 -13.77 1.94
C LEU A 63 4.95 -12.44 2.68
N VAL A 64 5.76 -11.57 2.09
CA VAL A 64 5.89 -10.17 2.51
C VAL A 64 5.67 -9.29 1.30
N PHE A 65 4.64 -8.46 1.33
CA PHE A 65 4.40 -7.46 0.31
C PHE A 65 5.06 -6.16 0.72
N ILE A 66 5.90 -5.59 -0.12
CA ILE A 66 6.51 -4.28 0.14
C ILE A 66 6.05 -3.26 -0.90
N ASP A 67 5.95 -2.02 -0.46
CA ASP A 67 5.66 -0.88 -1.30
C ASP A 67 5.98 0.41 -0.56
N GLU A 68 6.03 1.52 -1.29
CA GLU A 68 6.23 2.84 -0.73
C GLU A 68 5.04 3.75 -0.93
N THR A 69 4.85 4.66 0.00
CA THR A 69 3.82 5.67 -0.09
C THR A 69 4.26 7.03 0.41
N ALA A 70 3.84 8.09 -0.27
CA ALA A 70 4.10 9.44 0.18
C ALA A 70 3.28 9.76 1.44
N VAL A 71 3.94 10.28 2.46
CA VAL A 71 3.35 10.81 3.67
C VAL A 71 3.71 12.27 3.85
N LYS A 72 2.81 13.05 4.44
CA LYS A 72 2.97 14.51 4.54
C LYS A 72 2.40 15.02 5.87
N THR A 73 2.97 16.11 6.37
CA THR A 73 2.49 16.78 7.58
C THR A 73 1.27 17.67 7.36
N ASN A 74 0.79 17.80 6.12
CA ASN A 74 -0.41 18.58 5.78
C ASN A 74 -1.66 17.71 5.55
N PHE A 75 -1.66 16.45 5.94
CA PHE A 75 -2.84 15.62 5.84
C PHE A 75 -4.01 16.21 6.62
N THR A 76 -5.18 16.30 5.96
CA THR A 76 -6.44 16.73 6.55
C THR A 76 -7.54 15.74 6.19
N ARG A 77 -8.65 15.78 6.95
CA ARG A 77 -9.83 15.00 6.61
C ARG A 77 -10.40 15.47 5.26
N LEU A 78 -10.61 14.53 4.34
CA LEU A 78 -11.10 14.81 2.99
C LEU A 78 -12.63 14.96 2.94
N ARG A 79 -13.33 14.49 3.97
CA ARG A 79 -14.80 14.44 4.01
C ARG A 79 -15.28 14.63 5.45
N GLY A 80 -16.47 15.21 5.60
CA GLY A 80 -17.20 15.32 6.85
C GLY A 80 -18.69 15.19 6.58
N ARG A 81 -19.50 15.35 7.60
CA ARG A 81 -20.96 15.33 7.53
C ARG A 81 -21.49 16.67 8.05
N ALA A 82 -22.48 17.23 7.36
CA ALA A 82 -23.25 18.39 7.79
C ALA A 82 -24.74 18.07 7.58
N PRO A 83 -25.67 18.79 8.24
CA PRO A 83 -27.08 18.72 7.93
C PRO A 83 -27.37 18.97 6.45
N VAL A 84 -28.51 18.46 5.98
CA VAL A 84 -28.94 18.67 4.59
C VAL A 84 -29.12 20.17 4.35
N GLY A 85 -28.50 20.66 3.28
CA GLY A 85 -28.55 22.11 2.93
C GLY A 85 -27.44 22.95 3.55
N GLU A 86 -26.64 22.42 4.46
CA GLU A 86 -25.51 23.11 5.07
C GLU A 86 -24.17 22.74 4.42
N ARG A 87 -23.27 23.72 4.29
CA ARG A 87 -21.91 23.51 3.82
C ARG A 87 -21.00 23.21 5.00
N LEU A 88 -20.25 22.11 4.90
CA LEU A 88 -19.19 21.80 5.85
C LEU A 88 -17.95 22.64 5.56
N TYR A 89 -17.52 23.43 6.53
CA TYR A 89 -16.25 24.16 6.49
C TYR A 89 -15.19 23.39 7.29
N GLY A 90 -13.96 23.40 6.81
CA GLY A 90 -12.82 22.81 7.48
C GLY A 90 -11.57 23.66 7.25
N THR A 91 -10.62 23.57 8.16
CA THR A 91 -9.31 24.23 8.03
C THR A 91 -8.28 23.24 7.51
N ALA A 92 -7.47 23.68 6.57
CA ALA A 92 -6.32 22.95 6.08
C ALA A 92 -5.07 23.82 6.23
N PRO A 93 -3.92 23.25 6.61
CA PRO A 93 -2.69 24.02 6.65
C PRO A 93 -2.25 24.35 5.22
N PHE A 94 -1.84 25.61 5.03
CA PHE A 94 -1.26 26.11 3.80
C PHE A 94 0.22 26.45 4.06
N GLY A 95 1.12 26.03 3.16
CA GLY A 95 2.56 26.31 3.29
C GLY A 95 3.40 25.38 2.42
N LYS A 96 4.73 25.48 2.56
CA LYS A 96 5.66 24.53 1.92
C LYS A 96 5.76 23.29 2.80
N TRP A 97 5.36 22.14 2.25
CA TRP A 97 5.39 20.86 2.94
C TRP A 97 6.39 19.94 2.28
N GLY A 98 7.32 19.42 3.06
CA GLY A 98 8.17 18.32 2.61
C GLY A 98 7.35 17.08 2.33
N THR A 99 7.72 16.33 1.30
CA THR A 99 7.19 14.99 1.05
C THR A 99 8.18 13.99 1.61
N GLN A 100 7.71 13.14 2.50
CA GLN A 100 8.45 11.99 3.00
C GLN A 100 7.93 10.73 2.32
N THR A 101 8.81 9.78 2.13
CA THR A 101 8.44 8.45 1.65
C THR A 101 8.45 7.48 2.82
N PHE A 102 7.34 6.80 3.02
CA PHE A 102 7.20 5.71 3.97
C PHE A 102 7.20 4.39 3.20
N ILE A 103 8.12 3.49 3.54
CA ILE A 103 8.21 2.13 3.01
C ILE A 103 8.05 1.13 4.15
N VAL A 104 7.39 0.02 3.88
CA VAL A 104 7.08 -1.00 4.89
C VAL A 104 6.79 -2.34 4.22
N GLY A 105 6.99 -3.43 4.94
CA GLY A 105 6.56 -4.76 4.55
C GLY A 105 5.22 -5.13 5.21
N LEU A 106 4.30 -5.69 4.45
CA LEU A 106 3.05 -6.28 4.94
C LEU A 106 3.15 -7.80 4.94
N THR A 107 3.09 -8.39 6.12
CA THR A 107 2.93 -9.84 6.31
C THR A 107 1.45 -10.22 6.42
N GLN A 108 1.17 -11.49 6.69
CA GLN A 108 -0.18 -11.95 6.99
C GLN A 108 -0.77 -11.24 8.23
N ASN A 109 0.06 -10.88 9.21
CA ASN A 109 -0.39 -10.45 10.54
C ASN A 109 0.03 -9.04 10.90
N ALA A 110 1.10 -8.49 10.32
CA ALA A 110 1.71 -7.25 10.80
C ALA A 110 2.31 -6.41 9.67
N LEU A 111 2.60 -5.15 9.98
CA LEU A 111 3.51 -4.30 9.22
C LEU A 111 4.92 -4.44 9.82
N ILE A 112 5.89 -4.84 9.00
CA ILE A 112 7.27 -5.06 9.42
C ILE A 112 8.25 -4.12 8.74
N ALA A 113 9.39 -3.89 9.36
CA ALA A 113 10.49 -3.07 8.83
C ALA A 113 10.02 -1.68 8.33
N PRO A 114 9.23 -0.91 9.11
CA PRO A 114 8.81 0.42 8.70
C PRO A 114 10.01 1.37 8.63
N TRP A 115 10.10 2.16 7.54
CA TRP A 115 11.15 3.15 7.37
C TRP A 115 10.61 4.42 6.70
N VAL A 116 11.12 5.57 7.13
CA VAL A 116 10.74 6.88 6.59
C VAL A 116 11.97 7.56 6.01
N ILE A 117 11.85 8.04 4.78
CA ILE A 117 12.89 8.76 4.07
C ILE A 117 12.42 10.20 3.84
N ASN A 118 13.30 11.16 4.09
CA ASN A 118 13.02 12.54 3.71
C ASN A 118 13.32 12.73 2.22
N GLY A 119 12.25 12.75 1.42
CA GLY A 119 12.32 12.84 -0.03
C GLY A 119 11.74 11.61 -0.74
N ALA A 120 12.09 11.46 -2.02
CA ALA A 120 11.63 10.34 -2.85
C ALA A 120 12.53 9.11 -2.70
N MET A 121 11.95 7.92 -2.85
CA MET A 121 12.70 6.67 -2.97
C MET A 121 13.53 6.69 -4.25
N ASN A 122 14.78 6.27 -4.13
CA ASN A 122 15.69 6.01 -5.25
C ASN A 122 16.38 4.67 -5.08
N GLY A 123 17.12 4.22 -6.08
CA GLY A 123 17.81 2.91 -6.05
C GLY A 123 18.71 2.71 -4.82
N PRO A 124 19.65 3.62 -4.51
CA PRO A 124 20.49 3.50 -3.32
C PRO A 124 19.72 3.47 -2.00
N ALA A 125 18.64 4.25 -1.87
CA ALA A 125 17.80 4.23 -0.68
C ALA A 125 17.03 2.89 -0.58
N PHE A 126 16.55 2.37 -1.70
CA PHE A 126 15.92 1.05 -1.75
C PHE A 126 16.89 -0.05 -1.33
N ASP A 127 18.13 -0.04 -1.85
CA ASP A 127 19.16 -1.00 -1.44
C ASP A 127 19.43 -0.94 0.07
N THR A 128 19.60 0.25 0.60
CA THR A 128 19.81 0.46 2.04
C THR A 128 18.64 -0.06 2.86
N TYR A 129 17.40 0.21 2.44
CA TYR A 129 16.20 -0.33 3.10
C TYR A 129 16.21 -1.85 3.13
N ILE A 130 16.45 -2.48 1.99
CA ILE A 130 16.47 -3.95 1.91
C ILE A 130 17.55 -4.53 2.82
N GLU A 131 18.77 -3.97 2.77
CA GLU A 131 19.90 -4.50 3.54
C GLU A 131 19.78 -4.31 5.05
N THR A 132 19.30 -3.12 5.47
CA THR A 132 19.38 -2.71 6.87
C THR A 132 18.08 -2.86 7.64
N GLN A 133 16.94 -2.86 6.97
CA GLN A 133 15.63 -2.90 7.60
C GLN A 133 14.89 -4.20 7.29
N LEU A 134 14.69 -4.49 5.99
CA LEU A 134 13.83 -5.60 5.62
C LEU A 134 14.52 -6.96 5.78
N ALA A 135 15.68 -7.18 5.16
CA ALA A 135 16.33 -8.49 5.18
C ALA A 135 16.62 -9.03 6.60
N PRO A 136 17.01 -8.19 7.59
CA PRO A 136 17.16 -8.66 8.96
C PRO A 136 15.86 -9.10 9.64
N ALA A 137 14.71 -8.59 9.17
CA ALA A 137 13.38 -8.86 9.73
C ALA A 137 12.68 -10.06 9.06
N LEU A 138 13.31 -10.70 8.06
CA LEU A 138 12.73 -11.81 7.32
C LEU A 138 13.21 -13.16 7.84
N ASP A 139 12.29 -14.11 7.88
CA ASP A 139 12.61 -15.53 8.08
C ASP A 139 13.12 -16.17 6.77
N PRO A 140 14.04 -17.16 6.85
CA PRO A 140 14.49 -17.89 5.68
C PRO A 140 13.33 -18.54 4.90
N GLY A 141 13.37 -18.45 3.58
CA GLY A 141 12.31 -18.97 2.70
C GLY A 141 11.18 -17.96 2.44
N THR A 142 11.30 -16.72 2.93
CA THR A 142 10.33 -15.65 2.66
C THR A 142 10.43 -15.19 1.21
N VAL A 143 9.27 -14.97 0.60
CA VAL A 143 9.09 -14.36 -0.73
C VAL A 143 8.67 -12.91 -0.57
N VAL A 144 9.51 -12.00 -1.01
CA VAL A 144 9.24 -10.56 -1.00
C VAL A 144 8.57 -10.16 -2.31
N ILE A 145 7.34 -9.67 -2.23
CA ILE A 145 6.50 -9.33 -3.37
C ILE A 145 6.41 -7.82 -3.48
N LEU A 146 6.68 -7.29 -4.67
CA LEU A 146 6.68 -5.86 -4.94
C LEU A 146 6.28 -5.56 -6.38
N ASP A 147 6.07 -4.29 -6.67
CA ASP A 147 5.77 -3.85 -8.02
C ASP A 147 6.97 -4.03 -8.97
N ASN A 148 6.72 -3.86 -10.26
CA ASN A 148 7.70 -4.12 -11.31
C ASN A 148 8.45 -2.83 -11.76
N LEU A 149 8.72 -1.91 -10.83
CA LEU A 149 9.50 -0.71 -11.13
C LEU A 149 10.98 -1.04 -11.37
N SER A 150 11.63 -0.28 -12.25
CA SER A 150 13.05 -0.46 -12.56
C SER A 150 13.96 -0.19 -11.35
N THR A 151 13.58 0.74 -10.49
CA THR A 151 14.30 1.08 -9.25
C THR A 151 14.37 -0.08 -8.25
N HIS A 152 13.43 -1.02 -8.34
CA HIS A 152 13.37 -2.20 -7.46
C HIS A 152 14.19 -3.40 -8.00
N LYS A 153 14.70 -3.31 -9.23
CA LYS A 153 15.48 -4.39 -9.85
C LYS A 153 16.98 -4.24 -9.57
N SER A 154 17.31 -4.10 -8.30
CA SER A 154 18.70 -3.95 -7.86
C SER A 154 19.36 -5.31 -7.62
N PRO A 155 20.51 -5.58 -8.24
CA PRO A 155 21.32 -6.77 -7.93
C PRO A 155 21.81 -6.79 -6.48
N ARG A 156 22.09 -5.61 -5.90
CA ARG A 156 22.55 -5.46 -4.52
C ARG A 156 21.45 -5.87 -3.54
N ALA A 157 20.23 -5.35 -3.71
CA ALA A 157 19.08 -5.75 -2.90
C ALA A 157 18.77 -7.25 -3.05
N ALA A 158 18.82 -7.79 -4.29
CA ALA A 158 18.61 -9.21 -4.54
C ALA A 158 19.64 -10.09 -3.85
N LYS A 159 20.93 -9.67 -3.82
CA LYS A 159 22.00 -10.36 -3.10
C LYS A 159 21.72 -10.40 -1.60
N ALA A 160 21.35 -9.27 -1.00
CA ALA A 160 21.03 -9.18 0.44
C ALA A 160 19.90 -10.14 0.86
N LEU A 161 18.84 -10.24 0.05
CA LEU A 161 17.78 -11.22 0.29
C LEU A 161 18.27 -12.66 0.12
N LYS A 162 19.06 -12.94 -0.91
CA LYS A 162 19.60 -14.29 -1.17
C LYS A 162 20.46 -14.79 0.00
N GLU A 163 21.25 -13.93 0.62
CA GLU A 163 22.05 -14.24 1.81
C GLU A 163 21.20 -14.67 3.01
N ARG A 164 19.92 -14.27 3.03
CA ARG A 164 18.90 -14.68 4.02
C ARG A 164 18.02 -15.84 3.53
N SER A 165 18.36 -16.48 2.41
CA SER A 165 17.54 -17.51 1.77
C SER A 165 16.14 -16.99 1.38
N CYS A 166 16.02 -15.68 1.08
CA CYS A 166 14.82 -15.00 0.61
C CYS A 166 15.00 -14.55 -0.84
N TRP A 167 13.90 -14.20 -1.52
CA TRP A 167 13.98 -13.71 -2.91
C TRP A 167 12.82 -12.79 -3.27
N PHE A 168 13.02 -11.98 -4.31
CA PHE A 168 11.99 -11.14 -4.89
C PHE A 168 11.05 -11.89 -5.82
N LEU A 169 9.79 -11.50 -5.81
CA LEU A 169 8.79 -11.88 -6.79
C LEU A 169 8.05 -10.61 -7.25
N PHE A 170 8.24 -10.21 -8.51
CA PHE A 170 7.65 -9.00 -9.05
C PHE A 170 6.22 -9.22 -9.53
N LEU A 171 5.32 -8.31 -9.16
CA LEU A 171 3.97 -8.24 -9.67
C LEU A 171 3.95 -7.98 -11.18
N PRO A 172 2.93 -8.41 -11.91
CA PRO A 172 2.72 -7.93 -13.27
C PRO A 172 2.65 -6.40 -13.30
N ALA A 173 3.23 -5.78 -14.32
CA ALA A 173 3.22 -4.33 -14.44
C ALA A 173 1.79 -3.77 -14.40
N TYR A 174 1.64 -2.53 -13.93
CA TYR A 174 0.35 -1.83 -13.80
C TYR A 174 -0.72 -2.62 -13.01
N SER A 175 -0.32 -3.31 -11.95
CA SER A 175 -1.19 -4.20 -11.18
C SER A 175 -1.26 -3.89 -9.68
N PRO A 176 -1.51 -2.63 -9.26
CA PRO A 176 -1.60 -2.29 -7.83
C PRO A 176 -2.77 -3.01 -7.13
N ASP A 177 -3.80 -3.39 -7.89
CA ASP A 177 -4.92 -4.18 -7.39
C ASP A 177 -4.56 -5.61 -6.99
N LEU A 178 -3.38 -6.09 -7.37
CA LEU A 178 -2.83 -7.37 -6.92
C LEU A 178 -1.90 -7.22 -5.71
N ASN A 179 -1.64 -5.98 -5.26
CA ASN A 179 -0.81 -5.69 -4.10
C ASN A 179 -1.69 -5.36 -2.88
N PRO A 180 -1.80 -6.25 -1.88
CA PRO A 180 -2.65 -6.01 -0.71
C PRO A 180 -2.19 -4.86 0.17
N ILE A 181 -0.91 -4.47 0.12
CA ILE A 181 -0.37 -3.36 0.90
C ILE A 181 -1.02 -2.01 0.56
N GLU A 182 -1.55 -1.85 -0.65
CA GLU A 182 -2.29 -0.66 -1.06
C GLU A 182 -3.54 -0.40 -0.19
N MET A 183 -4.18 -1.48 0.28
CA MET A 183 -5.29 -1.37 1.23
C MET A 183 -4.78 -0.97 2.62
N ALA A 184 -3.64 -1.50 3.05
CA ALA A 184 -2.99 -1.09 4.30
C ALA A 184 -2.62 0.40 4.24
N PHE A 185 -2.06 0.89 3.14
CA PHE A 185 -1.76 2.30 2.93
C PHE A 185 -3.01 3.20 2.92
N SER A 186 -4.10 2.73 2.36
CA SER A 186 -5.37 3.45 2.41
C SER A 186 -5.85 3.63 3.84
N LYS A 187 -5.77 2.59 4.67
CA LYS A 187 -6.10 2.61 6.10
C LYS A 187 -5.13 3.51 6.87
N LEU A 188 -3.83 3.36 6.66
CA LEU A 188 -2.78 4.17 7.26
C LEU A 188 -3.01 5.67 6.97
N LYS A 189 -3.23 6.05 5.72
CA LYS A 189 -3.53 7.45 5.34
C LYS A 189 -4.81 7.97 5.97
N ALA A 190 -5.83 7.13 6.16
CA ALA A 190 -7.06 7.53 6.87
C ALA A 190 -6.78 7.85 8.34
N HIS A 191 -5.95 7.04 9.02
CA HIS A 191 -5.51 7.31 10.40
C HIS A 191 -4.67 8.58 10.48
N LEU A 192 -3.68 8.77 9.60
CA LEU A 192 -2.86 10.00 9.56
C LEU A 192 -3.71 11.26 9.37
N ARG A 193 -4.74 11.21 8.50
CA ARG A 193 -5.68 12.33 8.32
C ARG A 193 -6.50 12.61 9.57
N ARG A 194 -6.81 11.58 10.36
CA ARG A 194 -7.54 11.72 11.62
C ARG A 194 -6.65 12.34 12.70
N ILE A 195 -5.40 11.88 12.81
CA ILE A 195 -4.41 12.38 13.78
C ILE A 195 -4.03 13.83 13.45
N GLY A 196 -3.77 14.12 12.17
CA GLY A 196 -3.43 15.48 11.73
C GLY A 196 -2.05 15.94 12.24
N ALA A 197 -1.06 15.06 12.25
CA ALA A 197 0.33 15.38 12.62
C ALA A 197 0.87 16.55 11.77
N ARG A 198 1.47 17.58 12.42
CA ARG A 198 1.92 18.81 11.78
C ARG A 198 3.43 18.98 11.77
N THR A 199 4.17 18.17 12.52
CA THR A 199 5.64 18.12 12.54
C THR A 199 6.12 16.77 12.05
N PHE A 200 7.38 16.69 11.67
CA PHE A 200 8.01 15.45 11.24
C PHE A 200 8.02 14.41 12.38
N ASP A 201 8.39 14.82 13.58
CA ASP A 201 8.43 13.91 14.74
C ASP A 201 7.05 13.38 15.10
N ALA A 202 6.01 14.24 15.07
CA ALA A 202 4.64 13.81 15.30
C ALA A 202 4.15 12.86 14.20
N LEU A 203 4.62 13.02 12.94
CA LEU A 203 4.33 12.11 11.85
C LEU A 203 5.00 10.74 12.06
N LEU A 204 6.28 10.73 12.49
CA LEU A 204 7.00 9.49 12.79
C LEU A 204 6.34 8.73 13.94
N GLN A 205 6.00 9.42 15.03
CA GLN A 205 5.28 8.81 16.15
C GLN A 205 3.94 8.23 15.69
N ALA A 206 3.16 9.00 14.94
CA ALA A 206 1.87 8.53 14.41
C ALA A 206 2.01 7.31 13.49
N LEU A 207 3.07 7.24 12.68
CA LEU A 207 3.33 6.08 11.83
C LEU A 207 3.65 4.85 12.68
N GLY A 208 4.50 4.98 13.72
CA GLY A 208 4.80 3.90 14.65
C GLY A 208 3.54 3.38 15.35
N ASP A 209 2.72 4.28 15.92
CA ASP A 209 1.47 3.92 16.58
C ASP A 209 0.48 3.22 15.63
N ILE A 210 0.42 3.66 14.35
CA ILE A 210 -0.44 3.03 13.36
C ILE A 210 0.09 1.65 12.96
N CYS A 211 1.41 1.46 12.84
CA CYS A 211 1.97 0.14 12.53
C CYS A 211 1.56 -0.88 13.60
N ASN A 212 1.59 -0.51 14.88
CA ASN A 212 1.16 -1.36 15.99
C ASN A 212 -0.34 -1.74 15.95
N LEU A 213 -1.18 -1.03 15.19
CA LEU A 213 -2.59 -1.40 14.99
C LEU A 213 -2.78 -2.55 14.00
N PHE A 214 -1.72 -2.98 13.32
CA PHE A 214 -1.74 -4.13 12.42
C PHE A 214 -1.22 -5.41 13.08
N ASP A 215 -0.68 -5.31 14.29
CA ASP A 215 -0.32 -6.47 15.08
C ASP A 215 -1.59 -7.19 15.59
N PRO A 216 -1.58 -8.53 15.72
CA PRO A 216 -2.74 -9.32 16.10
C PRO A 216 -3.26 -9.03 17.51
#